data_92ee8a0fffb7d74a149f18f08b936748
#
_entry.id   92ee8a0fffb7d74a149f18f08b936748
#
_cell.length_a   1.000
_cell.length_b   1.000
_cell.length_c   1.000
_cell.angle_alpha   90.00
_cell.angle_beta   90.00
_cell.angle_gamma   90.00
#
_symmetry.space_group_name_H-M   'P 1'
#
loop_
_entity.id
_entity.type
_entity.pdbx_description
1 polymer ?
#
loop_
_entity_poly.entity_id
_entity_poly.type
_entity_poly.pdbx_seq_one_letter_code
_entity_poly.pdbx_strand_id
1 'polypeptide(L)'
;MRKSFTSLLCHIVFIIAIVLGLVPISVSAQEYPSTQEPGDPSYPGIPPAQGKLEGTLGDYNLRAYGTVLLNISASDTPPVGADVPLWALPGSGRPPFLDGTTKRVDDIHDLSFTARQSVFGFMVKPSSPSTDTWQPSGKLEFDFFGTRPVENNLSQGRVLNQPRLRFAYFQFAKKDWKITAGQDKAILAPLDPVSLSHVAIPLAATAGNLWAWLPQVRLDATHKFGNASTLFQFGILRPSFADLRLSDLPNPGTSLDTPGLGERATHPFYQSRVAVSYPLNGSNLTVGASGHYGRERIGATRTLDSWAFAIDYAVPLHRRLTWRGENFVGSNLVPFQGGIIQGVAVLQVGNATPTRFNRIGAGGGWSELIIKATGDNKNIFYLGVSEDDPRDKHLLTGSGRSRNAMAWASYFRRLSDNVTAALEWSNWQFKTRGFVGGGVAGPQGPSGTANVFNLALAYQF
;
A
#
# COMPACT_ATOMS: atom_id res chain seq x y z
N MET A 1 -25.47 -6.73 -13.01
CA MET A 1 -25.10 -6.38 -11.61
C MET A 1 -24.15 -5.17 -11.45
N ARG A 2 -23.93 -4.35 -12.49
CA ARG A 2 -23.21 -3.06 -12.40
C ARG A 2 -23.93 -1.96 -11.58
N LYS A 3 -25.18 -2.15 -11.21
CA LYS A 3 -26.01 -1.14 -10.49
C LYS A 3 -25.87 -1.15 -8.94
N SER A 4 -25.23 -2.17 -8.36
CA SER A 4 -25.26 -2.34 -6.89
C SER A 4 -24.19 -1.50 -6.17
N PHE A 5 -23.00 -1.37 -6.73
CA PHE A 5 -21.89 -0.65 -6.07
C PHE A 5 -22.02 0.87 -6.19
N THR A 6 -22.40 1.36 -7.36
CA THR A 6 -22.72 2.80 -7.57
C THR A 6 -23.90 3.23 -6.67
N SER A 7 -24.86 2.32 -6.43
CA SER A 7 -25.99 2.55 -5.51
C SER A 7 -25.51 2.64 -4.06
N LEU A 8 -24.60 1.78 -3.61
CA LEU A 8 -24.07 1.82 -2.24
C LEU A 8 -23.25 3.08 -1.98
N LEU A 9 -22.40 3.48 -2.93
CA LEU A 9 -21.62 4.72 -2.84
C LEU A 9 -22.53 5.96 -2.81
N CYS A 10 -23.56 5.99 -3.64
CA CYS A 10 -24.57 7.07 -3.63
C CYS A 10 -25.35 7.13 -2.31
N HIS A 11 -25.67 5.98 -1.69
CA HIS A 11 -26.37 5.97 -0.39
C HIS A 11 -25.49 6.44 0.75
N ILE A 12 -24.18 6.09 0.74
CA ILE A 12 -23.22 6.57 1.75
C ILE A 12 -23.02 8.09 1.61
N VAL A 13 -22.87 8.59 0.38
CA VAL A 13 -22.75 10.04 0.11
C VAL A 13 -24.04 10.78 0.50
N PHE A 14 -25.22 10.19 0.28
CA PHE A 14 -26.50 10.80 0.63
C PHE A 14 -26.75 10.85 2.14
N ILE A 15 -26.36 9.81 2.88
CA ILE A 15 -26.45 9.79 4.35
C ILE A 15 -25.50 10.83 4.97
N ILE A 16 -24.30 11.01 4.39
CA ILE A 16 -23.32 12.04 4.83
C ILE A 16 -23.89 13.45 4.59
N ALA A 17 -24.57 13.69 3.47
CA ALA A 17 -25.17 14.97 3.15
C ALA A 17 -26.31 15.37 4.13
N ILE A 18 -27.06 14.37 4.64
CA ILE A 18 -28.15 14.60 5.63
C ILE A 18 -27.59 14.91 7.02
N VAL A 19 -26.46 14.32 7.42
CA VAL A 19 -25.81 14.54 8.72
C VAL A 19 -25.11 15.91 8.78
N LEU A 20 -24.67 16.48 7.64
CA LEU A 20 -23.96 17.75 7.55
C LEU A 20 -24.87 19.01 7.55
N GLY A 21 -26.19 18.83 7.56
CA GLY A 21 -27.17 19.94 7.43
C GLY A 21 -27.46 20.76 8.69
N LEU A 22 -26.86 20.45 9.84
CA LEU A 22 -27.20 21.12 11.10
C LEU A 22 -25.97 21.61 11.87
N VAL A 23 -25.89 22.95 12.00
CA VAL A 23 -25.19 23.81 13.01
C VAL A 23 -24.01 24.64 12.50
N PRO A 24 -24.11 25.97 12.51
CA PRO A 24 -22.98 26.89 12.39
C PRO A 24 -22.38 27.19 13.78
N ILE A 25 -21.14 26.85 14.01
CA ILE A 25 -20.38 27.30 15.21
C ILE A 25 -19.06 27.91 14.79
N SER A 26 -18.89 29.17 15.10
CA SER A 26 -17.65 29.92 15.03
C SER A 26 -16.71 29.52 16.17
N VAL A 27 -15.46 29.12 15.88
CA VAL A 27 -14.40 28.90 16.89
C VAL A 27 -13.04 29.31 16.34
N SER A 28 -12.27 30.01 17.19
CA SER A 28 -10.92 30.51 16.99
C SER A 28 -9.90 29.39 16.68
N ALA A 29 -8.94 29.72 15.83
CA ALA A 29 -7.85 28.86 15.42
C ALA A 29 -6.87 28.61 16.57
N GLN A 30 -6.61 27.35 16.89
CA GLN A 30 -5.48 26.90 17.69
C GLN A 30 -4.52 26.19 16.74
N GLU A 31 -3.29 26.65 16.68
CA GLU A 31 -2.26 26.10 15.82
C GLU A 31 -1.99 24.64 16.18
N TYR A 32 -2.25 23.76 15.25
CA TYR A 32 -1.73 22.39 15.24
C TYR A 32 -0.45 22.38 14.40
N PRO A 33 0.61 21.67 14.80
CA PRO A 33 1.75 21.46 13.93
C PRO A 33 1.28 20.59 12.76
N SER A 34 0.92 21.26 11.68
CA SER A 34 0.56 20.65 10.42
C SER A 34 1.79 20.60 9.57
N THR A 35 2.48 19.50 9.55
CA THR A 35 3.19 19.06 8.36
C THR A 35 3.47 17.57 8.55
N GLN A 36 2.55 16.72 8.13
CA GLN A 36 3.00 15.48 7.51
C GLN A 36 3.78 15.94 6.28
N GLU A 37 5.08 16.03 6.39
CA GLU A 37 5.93 16.15 5.21
C GLU A 37 5.59 14.94 4.33
N PRO A 38 5.37 15.12 3.02
CA PRO A 38 5.28 14.01 2.09
C PRO A 38 6.59 13.22 2.24
N GLY A 39 6.50 12.01 2.78
CA GLY A 39 7.68 11.20 3.08
C GLY A 39 8.03 11.05 4.57
N ASP A 40 7.27 11.62 5.51
CA ASP A 40 7.35 11.18 6.90
C ASP A 40 6.49 9.90 7.06
N PRO A 41 7.12 8.74 7.15
CA PRO A 41 6.45 7.45 7.30
C PRO A 41 6.18 7.11 8.76
N SER A 42 5.99 8.11 9.61
CA SER A 42 5.26 7.85 10.85
C SER A 42 3.95 7.19 10.39
N TYR A 43 3.72 5.99 10.86
CA TYR A 43 2.56 5.16 10.53
C TYR A 43 1.32 6.01 10.32
N PRO A 44 0.66 5.97 9.16
CA PRO A 44 -0.53 6.74 8.95
C PRO A 44 -1.52 6.41 10.08
N GLY A 45 -1.85 7.41 10.88
CA GLY A 45 -2.82 7.30 11.95
C GLY A 45 -2.32 6.93 13.34
N ILE A 46 -1.03 6.61 13.51
CA ILE A 46 -0.44 6.46 14.84
C ILE A 46 0.41 7.70 15.11
N PRO A 47 0.09 8.53 16.11
CA PRO A 47 0.95 9.64 16.50
C PRO A 47 2.33 9.09 16.86
N PRO A 48 3.43 9.74 16.48
CA PRO A 48 4.76 9.33 16.92
C PRO A 48 4.79 9.27 18.45
N ALA A 49 5.44 8.23 18.98
CA ALA A 49 5.63 8.09 20.41
C ALA A 49 6.30 9.37 20.98
N GLN A 50 5.85 9.81 22.13
CA GLN A 50 6.47 10.96 22.81
C GLN A 50 7.77 10.57 23.53
N GLY A 51 8.06 9.27 23.67
CA GLY A 51 9.33 8.76 24.17
C GLY A 51 10.44 9.01 23.15
N LYS A 52 11.46 9.76 23.52
CA LYS A 52 12.52 10.17 22.59
C LYS A 52 13.80 9.44 22.94
N LEU A 53 14.14 8.40 22.17
CA LEU A 53 15.51 7.89 22.12
C LEU A 53 16.30 8.81 21.17
N GLU A 54 16.65 9.99 21.66
CA GLU A 54 17.39 11.00 20.91
C GLU A 54 18.78 11.23 21.53
N GLY A 55 19.77 11.36 20.67
CA GLY A 55 21.13 11.73 21.04
C GLY A 55 21.70 12.75 20.05
N THR A 56 22.68 13.53 20.46
CA THR A 56 23.39 14.46 19.60
C THR A 56 24.73 13.85 19.19
N LEU A 57 25.04 13.89 17.89
CA LEU A 57 26.30 13.45 17.32
C LEU A 57 26.89 14.61 16.49
N GLY A 58 27.77 15.39 17.08
CA GLY A 58 28.25 16.64 16.50
C GLY A 58 27.10 17.60 16.21
N ASP A 59 27.01 18.06 14.97
CA ASP A 59 25.96 19.00 14.52
C ASP A 59 24.65 18.32 14.14
N TYR A 60 24.46 17.04 14.51
CA TYR A 60 23.28 16.25 14.13
C TYR A 60 22.57 15.67 15.35
N ASN A 61 21.27 15.61 15.27
CA ASN A 61 20.41 14.83 16.15
C ASN A 61 20.13 13.47 15.53
N LEU A 62 20.46 12.42 16.27
CA LEU A 62 20.12 11.03 15.95
C LEU A 62 18.89 10.65 16.78
N ARG A 63 17.86 10.18 16.11
CA ARG A 63 16.66 9.61 16.75
C ARG A 63 16.50 8.14 16.36
N ALA A 64 16.43 7.26 17.35
CA ALA A 64 15.95 5.90 17.19
C ALA A 64 14.44 5.88 17.48
N TYR A 65 13.68 5.16 16.68
CA TYR A 65 12.23 5.00 16.86
C TYR A 65 11.79 3.62 16.41
N GLY A 66 10.61 3.21 16.86
CA GLY A 66 10.06 1.94 16.42
C GLY A 66 8.66 1.66 16.94
N THR A 67 8.12 0.56 16.46
CA THR A 67 6.86 -0.01 16.92
C THR A 67 7.04 -1.50 17.12
N VAL A 68 6.93 -1.98 18.34
CA VAL A 68 6.76 -3.41 18.63
C VAL A 68 5.28 -3.71 18.46
N LEU A 69 4.95 -4.62 17.56
CA LEU A 69 3.58 -4.87 17.13
C LEU A 69 3.24 -6.36 17.24
N LEU A 70 2.20 -6.68 17.99
CA LEU A 70 1.57 -8.00 17.99
C LEU A 70 0.25 -7.91 17.24
N ASN A 71 0.09 -8.76 16.22
CA ASN A 71 -1.17 -8.96 15.51
C ASN A 71 -1.72 -10.36 15.80
N ILE A 72 -3.01 -10.43 16.08
CA ILE A 72 -3.79 -11.66 16.20
C ILE A 72 -4.91 -11.58 15.18
N SER A 73 -4.91 -12.51 14.23
CA SER A 73 -5.85 -12.51 13.10
C SER A 73 -6.66 -13.81 13.10
N ALA A 74 -7.98 -13.68 12.99
CA ALA A 74 -8.89 -14.79 12.80
C ALA A 74 -9.71 -14.58 11.53
N SER A 75 -9.87 -15.62 10.70
CA SER A 75 -10.67 -15.56 9.48
C SER A 75 -11.70 -16.69 9.43
N ASP A 76 -12.86 -16.40 8.86
CA ASP A 76 -13.89 -17.41 8.57
C ASP A 76 -13.59 -18.24 7.32
N THR A 77 -12.72 -17.73 6.46
CA THR A 77 -12.24 -18.39 5.24
C THR A 77 -10.76 -18.01 5.05
N PRO A 78 -9.86 -18.96 4.71
CA PRO A 78 -8.45 -18.67 4.54
C PRO A 78 -8.21 -17.60 3.48
N PRO A 79 -7.53 -16.49 3.80
CA PRO A 79 -7.06 -15.55 2.79
C PRO A 79 -5.72 -16.02 2.22
N VAL A 80 -5.40 -15.56 1.01
CA VAL A 80 -4.01 -15.56 0.55
C VAL A 80 -3.25 -14.49 1.34
N GLY A 81 -2.11 -14.89 1.95
CA GLY A 81 -1.38 -14.03 2.87
C GLY A 81 -1.94 -14.13 4.29
N ALA A 82 -1.61 -15.20 5.01
CA ALA A 82 -2.19 -15.52 6.32
C ALA A 82 -2.00 -14.45 7.40
N ASP A 83 -0.86 -13.73 7.40
CA ASP A 83 -0.60 -12.66 8.39
C ASP A 83 -1.04 -11.27 7.88
N VAL A 84 -1.05 -11.11 6.56
CA VAL A 84 -1.48 -9.90 5.87
C VAL A 84 -2.30 -10.34 4.65
N PRO A 85 -3.62 -10.37 4.76
CA PRO A 85 -4.51 -10.75 3.68
C PRO A 85 -4.30 -9.94 2.41
N LEU A 86 -4.30 -10.61 1.26
CA LEU A 86 -4.21 -9.98 -0.06
C LEU A 86 -5.50 -10.17 -0.87
N TRP A 87 -6.13 -11.34 -0.76
CA TRP A 87 -7.46 -11.67 -1.30
C TRP A 87 -8.01 -12.95 -0.66
N ALA A 88 -9.32 -13.15 -0.76
CA ALA A 88 -9.96 -14.39 -0.31
C ALA A 88 -9.63 -15.55 -1.27
N LEU A 89 -9.36 -16.75 -0.73
CA LEU A 89 -9.18 -17.94 -1.56
C LEU A 89 -10.51 -18.28 -2.27
N PRO A 90 -10.46 -18.63 -3.57
CA PRO A 90 -11.66 -19.13 -4.25
C PRO A 90 -12.16 -20.45 -3.67
N GLY A 91 -13.47 -20.64 -3.57
CA GLY A 91 -14.12 -21.82 -2.97
C GLY A 91 -13.79 -23.18 -3.60
N SER A 92 -13.08 -23.23 -4.74
CA SER A 92 -12.56 -24.45 -5.36
C SER A 92 -11.20 -24.90 -4.80
N GLY A 93 -10.50 -24.04 -4.04
CA GLY A 93 -9.23 -24.41 -3.39
C GLY A 93 -9.48 -25.37 -2.24
N ARG A 94 -8.71 -26.45 -2.17
CA ARG A 94 -8.79 -27.46 -1.11
C ARG A 94 -7.42 -27.59 -0.44
N PRO A 95 -7.20 -26.98 0.73
CA PRO A 95 -5.98 -27.24 1.49
C PRO A 95 -5.93 -28.73 1.87
N PRO A 96 -4.80 -29.43 1.68
CA PRO A 96 -4.65 -30.80 2.11
C PRO A 96 -4.51 -30.85 3.63
N PHE A 97 -5.21 -31.80 4.27
CA PHE A 97 -4.97 -32.20 5.67
C PHE A 97 -4.06 -33.42 5.72
N LEU A 98 -3.35 -33.61 6.83
CA LEU A 98 -2.41 -34.74 7.00
C LEU A 98 -3.10 -36.12 6.99
N ASP A 99 -4.38 -36.17 7.35
CA ASP A 99 -5.20 -37.40 7.31
C ASP A 99 -5.77 -37.70 5.90
N GLY A 100 -5.41 -36.89 4.89
CA GLY A 100 -5.91 -37.03 3.53
C GLY A 100 -7.33 -36.50 3.32
N THR A 101 -8.00 -36.01 4.35
CA THR A 101 -9.33 -35.39 4.19
C THR A 101 -9.23 -34.05 3.47
N THR A 102 -10.27 -33.70 2.73
CA THR A 102 -10.40 -32.41 2.04
C THR A 102 -11.66 -31.73 2.53
N LYS A 103 -11.56 -30.43 2.85
CA LYS A 103 -12.69 -29.57 3.12
C LYS A 103 -12.84 -28.49 2.06
N ARG A 104 -14.03 -27.95 1.91
CA ARG A 104 -14.22 -26.73 1.14
C ARG A 104 -13.47 -25.59 1.84
N VAL A 105 -13.00 -24.60 1.09
CA VAL A 105 -12.27 -23.46 1.64
C VAL A 105 -13.12 -22.69 2.64
N ASP A 106 -14.40 -22.56 2.36
CA ASP A 106 -15.39 -21.89 3.21
C ASP A 106 -15.72 -22.62 4.54
N ASP A 107 -15.29 -23.88 4.67
CA ASP A 107 -15.43 -24.68 5.91
C ASP A 107 -14.15 -24.65 6.79
N ILE A 108 -13.17 -23.82 6.45
CA ILE A 108 -11.87 -23.76 7.15
C ILE A 108 -11.74 -22.37 7.78
N HIS A 109 -11.40 -22.37 9.06
CA HIS A 109 -11.13 -21.16 9.84
C HIS A 109 -9.65 -21.10 10.18
N ASP A 110 -9.03 -19.94 10.01
CA ASP A 110 -7.62 -19.74 10.34
C ASP A 110 -7.47 -18.79 11.54
N LEU A 111 -6.44 -19.07 12.34
CA LEU A 111 -5.97 -18.21 13.42
C LEU A 111 -4.46 -18.01 13.28
N SER A 112 -4.02 -16.76 13.30
CA SER A 112 -2.61 -16.39 13.15
C SER A 112 -2.18 -15.41 14.23
N PHE A 113 -0.95 -15.57 14.71
CA PHE A 113 -0.26 -14.66 15.61
C PHE A 113 1.05 -14.25 14.97
N THR A 114 1.34 -12.96 14.91
CA THR A 114 2.61 -12.48 14.34
C THR A 114 3.10 -11.19 14.98
N ALA A 115 4.41 -11.10 15.18
CA ALA A 115 5.11 -9.88 15.57
C ALA A 115 6.03 -9.33 14.46
N ARG A 116 6.06 -9.98 13.30
CA ARG A 116 7.02 -9.64 12.21
C ARG A 116 6.71 -8.33 11.49
N GLN A 117 5.56 -7.73 11.76
CA GLN A 117 5.22 -6.39 11.29
C GLN A 117 5.76 -5.28 12.20
N SER A 118 6.51 -5.62 13.26
CA SER A 118 7.24 -4.64 14.06
C SER A 118 8.26 -3.90 13.20
N VAL A 119 8.43 -2.60 13.49
CA VAL A 119 9.28 -1.70 12.71
C VAL A 119 10.29 -1.01 13.60
N PHE A 120 11.51 -0.86 13.10
CA PHE A 120 12.59 -0.15 13.75
C PHE A 120 13.27 0.78 12.75
N GLY A 121 13.65 1.96 13.21
CA GLY A 121 14.29 2.94 12.35
C GLY A 121 15.17 3.94 13.09
N PHE A 122 15.99 4.61 12.28
CA PHE A 122 16.89 5.68 12.69
C PHE A 122 16.70 6.87 11.77
N MET A 123 16.66 8.06 12.35
CA MET A 123 16.66 9.33 11.64
C MET A 123 17.81 10.19 12.09
N VAL A 124 18.46 10.87 11.13
CA VAL A 124 19.52 11.85 11.38
C VAL A 124 19.05 13.17 10.78
N LYS A 125 19.05 14.23 11.57
CA LYS A 125 18.69 15.60 11.14
C LYS A 125 19.67 16.60 11.74
N PRO A 126 19.94 17.74 11.09
CA PRO A 126 20.76 18.81 11.68
C PRO A 126 20.20 19.26 13.02
N SER A 127 21.06 19.51 14.01
CA SER A 127 20.68 20.05 15.33
C SER A 127 20.19 21.50 15.23
N SER A 128 20.75 22.26 14.29
CA SER A 128 20.40 23.65 14.01
C SER A 128 19.93 23.76 12.55
N PRO A 129 18.64 23.52 12.27
CA PRO A 129 18.13 23.59 10.91
C PRO A 129 18.22 25.02 10.36
N SER A 130 18.69 25.15 9.11
CA SER A 130 18.77 26.39 8.35
C SER A 130 18.04 26.26 7.02
N THR A 131 17.35 27.29 6.60
CA THR A 131 16.74 27.35 5.26
C THR A 131 17.68 27.91 4.20
N ASP A 132 18.76 28.56 4.58
CA ASP A 132 19.64 29.30 3.67
C ASP A 132 20.79 28.44 3.10
N THR A 133 21.06 27.32 3.73
CA THR A 133 22.07 26.34 3.30
C THR A 133 21.43 24.98 3.04
N TRP A 134 22.07 24.17 2.19
CA TRP A 134 21.63 22.79 2.00
C TRP A 134 21.83 21.98 3.28
N GLN A 135 20.76 21.42 3.80
CA GLN A 135 20.71 20.67 5.05
C GLN A 135 20.58 19.18 4.75
N PRO A 136 21.59 18.36 5.07
CA PRO A 136 21.48 16.92 4.93
C PRO A 136 20.64 16.31 6.05
N SER A 137 19.88 15.28 5.72
CA SER A 137 19.17 14.41 6.67
C SER A 137 19.15 12.99 6.12
N GLY A 138 18.81 12.02 6.94
CA GLY A 138 18.74 10.63 6.50
C GLY A 138 17.81 9.79 7.33
N LYS A 139 17.36 8.69 6.74
CA LYS A 139 16.49 7.71 7.37
C LYS A 139 16.88 6.30 6.98
N LEU A 140 16.89 5.40 7.98
CA LEU A 140 16.96 3.96 7.80
C LEU A 140 15.82 3.32 8.56
N GLU A 141 15.06 2.44 7.90
CA GLU A 141 13.93 1.73 8.53
C GLU A 141 13.81 0.32 7.98
N PHE A 142 13.49 -0.62 8.85
CA PHE A 142 13.27 -2.02 8.50
C PHE A 142 12.15 -2.65 9.32
N ASP A 143 11.53 -3.70 8.78
CA ASP A 143 10.62 -4.62 9.46
C ASP A 143 11.19 -6.05 9.41
N PHE A 144 10.44 -7.04 9.91
CA PHE A 144 10.82 -8.46 9.89
C PHE A 144 9.95 -9.27 8.92
N PHE A 145 9.47 -8.64 7.85
CA PHE A 145 8.64 -9.28 6.84
C PHE A 145 9.44 -9.79 5.63
N GLY A 146 10.78 -9.88 5.75
CA GLY A 146 11.64 -10.49 4.75
C GLY A 146 11.33 -11.96 4.54
N THR A 147 11.43 -12.42 3.28
CA THR A 147 11.26 -13.83 2.94
C THR A 147 12.54 -14.58 3.21
N ARG A 148 12.43 -15.71 3.91
CA ARG A 148 13.52 -16.66 4.06
C ARG A 148 13.54 -17.60 2.86
N PRO A 149 14.71 -17.95 2.30
CA PRO A 149 14.83 -19.04 1.36
C PRO A 149 14.20 -20.32 1.96
N VAL A 150 13.45 -21.06 1.15
CA VAL A 150 12.83 -22.32 1.59
C VAL A 150 13.95 -23.30 1.92
N GLU A 151 14.33 -23.38 3.19
CA GLU A 151 15.16 -24.47 3.70
C GLU A 151 14.24 -25.63 4.02
N ASN A 152 14.42 -26.71 3.28
CA ASN A 152 13.84 -28.04 3.45
C ASN A 152 12.90 -28.22 4.66
N ASN A 153 11.60 -28.25 4.40
CA ASN A 153 10.53 -28.78 5.26
C ASN A 153 10.27 -28.12 6.63
N LEU A 154 10.84 -26.96 6.95
CA LEU A 154 10.49 -26.28 8.18
C LEU A 154 9.41 -25.23 7.89
N SER A 155 8.19 -25.52 8.32
CA SER A 155 7.04 -24.56 8.35
C SER A 155 7.28 -23.33 9.24
N GLN A 156 8.49 -23.10 9.69
CA GLN A 156 8.91 -22.03 10.61
C GLN A 156 9.19 -20.69 9.95
N GLY A 157 9.06 -20.56 8.63
CA GLY A 157 9.33 -19.31 7.90
C GLY A 157 8.51 -18.10 8.34
N ARG A 158 7.39 -18.31 9.06
CA ARG A 158 6.56 -17.26 9.66
C ARG A 158 6.99 -16.86 11.08
N VAL A 159 7.86 -17.63 11.72
CA VAL A 159 8.38 -17.39 13.07
C VAL A 159 9.83 -16.91 13.02
N LEU A 160 10.66 -17.51 12.16
CA LEU A 160 12.06 -17.14 11.97
C LEU A 160 12.16 -16.11 10.82
N ASN A 161 11.90 -14.84 11.12
CA ASN A 161 11.78 -13.78 10.15
C ASN A 161 13.11 -13.09 9.87
N GLN A 162 13.30 -12.65 8.63
CA GLN A 162 14.46 -11.83 8.24
C GLN A 162 14.10 -10.35 8.21
N PRO A 163 15.04 -9.46 8.57
CA PRO A 163 14.87 -8.03 8.35
C PRO A 163 14.64 -7.73 6.87
N ARG A 164 13.71 -6.80 6.58
CA ARG A 164 13.44 -6.27 5.26
C ARG A 164 13.60 -4.76 5.28
N LEU A 165 14.43 -4.24 4.37
CA LEU A 165 14.63 -2.82 4.20
C LEU A 165 13.35 -2.15 3.67
N ARG A 166 12.83 -1.19 4.42
CA ARG A 166 11.69 -0.36 4.04
C ARG A 166 12.18 0.95 3.44
N PHE A 167 12.91 1.73 4.24
CA PHE A 167 13.49 3.01 3.84
C PHE A 167 14.99 3.03 4.11
N ALA A 168 15.73 3.57 3.16
CA ALA A 168 17.15 3.85 3.29
C ALA A 168 17.51 4.99 2.35
N TYR A 169 17.40 6.22 2.84
CA TYR A 169 17.66 7.38 2.00
C TYR A 169 18.38 8.50 2.76
N PHE A 170 18.99 9.36 2.00
CA PHE A 170 19.41 10.68 2.45
C PHE A 170 18.70 11.78 1.66
N GLN A 171 18.58 12.94 2.26
CA GLN A 171 17.93 14.11 1.70
C GLN A 171 18.81 15.34 1.87
N PHE A 172 18.73 16.23 0.88
CA PHE A 172 19.25 17.59 0.98
C PHE A 172 18.07 18.54 0.78
N ALA A 173 17.84 19.42 1.76
CA ALA A 173 16.78 20.40 1.70
C ALA A 173 17.35 21.83 1.81
N LYS A 174 16.81 22.75 1.00
CA LYS A 174 17.12 24.18 1.06
C LYS A 174 15.91 24.97 0.60
N LYS A 175 15.37 25.83 1.49
CA LYS A 175 14.13 26.58 1.22
C LYS A 175 13.01 25.65 0.75
N ASP A 176 12.54 25.86 -0.45
CA ASP A 176 11.41 25.16 -1.06
C ASP A 176 11.82 23.88 -1.83
N TRP A 177 13.11 23.57 -1.86
CA TRP A 177 13.67 22.47 -2.63
C TRP A 177 14.13 21.33 -1.73
N LYS A 178 13.86 20.10 -2.14
CA LYS A 178 14.39 18.91 -1.49
C LYS A 178 14.78 17.87 -2.52
N ILE A 179 15.98 17.32 -2.38
CA ILE A 179 16.48 16.20 -3.18
C ILE A 179 16.56 14.99 -2.26
N THR A 180 15.96 13.89 -2.66
CA THR A 180 16.03 12.60 -1.94
C THR A 180 16.74 11.59 -2.82
N ALA A 181 17.70 10.85 -2.26
CA ALA A 181 18.34 9.73 -2.94
C ALA A 181 18.43 8.52 -2.03
N GLY A 182 18.04 7.35 -2.54
CA GLY A 182 17.96 6.08 -1.83
C GLY A 182 16.59 5.40 -1.98
N GLN A 183 16.29 4.45 -1.11
CA GLN A 183 15.02 3.73 -1.14
C GLN A 183 13.96 4.47 -0.34
N ASP A 184 12.87 4.83 -0.99
CA ASP A 184 11.73 5.53 -0.41
C ASP A 184 10.42 5.07 -1.09
N LYS A 185 9.27 5.55 -0.60
CA LYS A 185 7.97 5.29 -1.21
C LYS A 185 7.92 5.86 -2.64
N ALA A 186 7.26 5.16 -3.52
CA ALA A 186 6.99 5.64 -4.87
C ALA A 186 6.19 6.95 -4.83
N ILE A 187 6.37 7.80 -5.85
CA ILE A 187 5.66 9.08 -5.99
C ILE A 187 4.21 8.84 -6.45
N LEU A 188 4.01 7.79 -7.24
CA LEU A 188 2.69 7.35 -7.69
C LEU A 188 1.87 6.89 -6.48
N ALA A 189 0.65 7.40 -6.33
CA ALA A 189 -0.29 7.00 -5.30
C ALA A 189 0.34 7.02 -3.88
N PRO A 190 0.61 8.23 -3.31
CA PRO A 190 1.45 8.36 -2.12
C PRO A 190 0.76 8.01 -0.80
N LEU A 191 -0.57 7.91 -0.77
CA LEU A 191 -1.31 7.62 0.45
C LEU A 191 -1.43 6.09 0.68
N ASP A 192 -1.79 5.71 1.89
CA ASP A 192 -2.19 4.34 2.24
C ASP A 192 -3.38 4.42 3.22
N PRO A 193 -4.35 3.48 3.17
CA PRO A 193 -5.36 3.35 4.22
C PRO A 193 -4.72 3.05 5.57
N VAL A 194 -5.34 3.49 6.65
CA VAL A 194 -4.78 3.32 8.00
C VAL A 194 -5.11 1.94 8.55
N SER A 195 -4.10 1.18 8.94
CA SER A 195 -4.27 -0.12 9.61
C SER A 195 -3.06 -0.44 10.51
N LEU A 196 -3.32 -1.08 11.64
CA LEU A 196 -2.29 -1.73 12.46
C LEU A 196 -2.11 -3.21 12.12
N SER A 197 -3.00 -3.77 11.33
CA SER A 197 -2.93 -5.17 10.89
C SER A 197 -2.19 -5.31 9.55
N HIS A 198 -1.98 -4.19 8.84
CA HIS A 198 -1.36 -4.12 7.52
C HIS A 198 -0.23 -3.07 7.51
N VAL A 199 0.80 -3.33 8.31
CA VAL A 199 1.95 -2.44 8.47
C VAL A 199 3.08 -2.81 7.50
N ALA A 200 3.30 -4.10 7.32
CA ALA A 200 4.35 -4.61 6.43
C ALA A 200 3.95 -4.52 4.95
N ILE A 201 2.70 -4.73 4.65
CA ILE A 201 2.07 -4.54 3.33
C ILE A 201 0.83 -3.69 3.60
N PRO A 202 0.70 -2.50 3.02
CA PRO A 202 -0.41 -1.60 3.29
C PRO A 202 -1.78 -2.25 3.07
N LEU A 203 -2.77 -1.83 3.83
CA LEU A 203 -4.15 -2.26 3.67
C LEU A 203 -4.63 -1.98 2.25
N ALA A 204 -5.46 -2.86 1.70
CA ALA A 204 -5.95 -2.83 0.32
C ALA A 204 -4.86 -2.96 -0.77
N ALA A 205 -3.62 -3.31 -0.43
CA ALA A 205 -2.66 -3.77 -1.43
C ALA A 205 -3.29 -4.90 -2.25
N THR A 206 -3.17 -4.88 -3.57
CA THR A 206 -3.89 -5.78 -4.51
C THR A 206 -5.41 -5.60 -4.60
N ALA A 207 -5.98 -4.71 -3.80
CA ALA A 207 -7.41 -4.41 -3.79
C ALA A 207 -7.68 -2.90 -3.97
N GLY A 208 -6.85 -2.19 -4.73
CA GLY A 208 -7.08 -0.79 -5.05
C GLY A 208 -6.07 0.19 -4.46
N ASN A 209 -5.15 -0.24 -3.61
CA ASN A 209 -4.04 0.56 -3.12
C ASN A 209 -2.77 0.22 -3.89
N LEU A 210 -2.24 1.18 -4.66
CA LEU A 210 -0.93 1.05 -5.33
C LEU A 210 0.17 1.47 -4.36
N TRP A 211 1.19 0.62 -4.18
CA TRP A 211 2.32 0.97 -3.33
C TRP A 211 3.61 0.26 -3.76
N ALA A 212 4.74 0.90 -3.51
CA ALA A 212 6.07 0.30 -3.63
C ALA A 212 7.10 1.13 -2.86
N TRP A 213 8.14 0.46 -2.38
CA TRP A 213 9.38 1.10 -1.92
C TRP A 213 10.47 0.81 -2.94
N LEU A 214 11.01 1.86 -3.55
CA LEU A 214 11.95 1.73 -4.66
C LEU A 214 13.17 2.63 -4.45
N PRO A 215 14.38 2.16 -4.77
CA PRO A 215 15.54 3.03 -4.95
C PRO A 215 15.23 4.12 -5.98
N GLN A 216 15.52 5.38 -5.64
CA GLN A 216 15.16 6.53 -6.46
C GLN A 216 16.07 7.73 -6.21
N VAL A 217 16.10 8.63 -7.18
CA VAL A 217 16.46 10.03 -7.00
C VAL A 217 15.23 10.86 -7.29
N ARG A 218 14.81 11.67 -6.31
CA ARG A 218 13.59 12.48 -6.39
C ARG A 218 13.89 13.94 -6.07
N LEU A 219 13.29 14.83 -6.83
CA LEU A 219 13.26 16.26 -6.60
C LEU A 219 11.84 16.65 -6.15
N ASP A 220 11.75 17.34 -5.02
CA ASP A 220 10.53 17.96 -4.52
C ASP A 220 10.71 19.48 -4.55
N ALA A 221 9.70 20.21 -5.05
CA ALA A 221 9.65 21.66 -5.03
C ALA A 221 8.31 22.12 -4.44
N THR A 222 8.35 22.93 -3.40
CA THR A 222 7.16 23.49 -2.75
C THR A 222 7.06 24.98 -3.07
N HIS A 223 5.89 25.42 -3.51
CA HIS A 223 5.63 26.84 -3.73
C HIS A 223 4.43 27.29 -2.89
N LYS A 224 4.57 28.36 -2.14
CA LYS A 224 3.50 28.95 -1.31
C LYS A 224 2.92 30.17 -2.00
N PHE A 225 1.60 30.27 -2.04
CA PHE A 225 0.88 31.45 -2.52
C PHE A 225 -0.34 31.71 -1.62
N GLY A 226 -0.27 32.80 -0.88
CA GLY A 226 -1.25 33.10 0.17
C GLY A 226 -1.30 31.95 1.20
N ASN A 227 -2.49 31.44 1.45
CA ASN A 227 -2.72 30.32 2.38
C ASN A 227 -2.58 28.95 1.72
N ALA A 228 -2.41 28.90 0.40
CA ALA A 228 -2.25 27.65 -0.32
C ALA A 228 -0.77 27.31 -0.54
N SER A 229 -0.49 26.03 -0.76
CA SER A 229 0.82 25.56 -1.20
C SER A 229 0.67 24.53 -2.31
N THR A 230 1.61 24.54 -3.24
CA THR A 230 1.73 23.51 -4.30
C THR A 230 3.00 22.74 -4.08
N LEU A 231 2.92 21.42 -4.12
CA LEU A 231 4.05 20.52 -4.14
C LEU A 231 4.17 19.92 -5.55
N PHE A 232 5.35 20.07 -6.14
CA PHE A 232 5.74 19.35 -7.35
C PHE A 232 6.79 18.31 -6.98
N GLN A 233 6.66 17.09 -7.50
CA GLN A 233 7.60 16.00 -7.31
C GLN A 233 7.93 15.38 -8.68
N PHE A 234 9.21 15.06 -8.88
CA PHE A 234 9.69 14.29 -10.02
C PHE A 234 10.76 13.32 -9.57
N GLY A 235 10.71 12.08 -10.03
CA GLY A 235 11.66 11.04 -9.66
C GLY A 235 12.01 10.10 -10.80
N ILE A 236 13.25 9.60 -10.71
CA ILE A 236 13.79 8.52 -11.51
C ILE A 236 13.98 7.34 -10.55
N LEU A 237 13.28 6.22 -10.81
CA LEU A 237 13.21 5.11 -9.88
C LEU A 237 13.70 3.81 -10.53
N ARG A 238 14.17 2.86 -9.71
CA ARG A 238 14.54 1.51 -10.14
C ARG A 238 13.35 0.82 -10.82
N PRO A 239 13.51 0.26 -12.03
CA PRO A 239 12.45 -0.42 -12.76
C PRO A 239 12.27 -1.86 -12.26
N SER A 240 11.56 -2.04 -11.16
CA SER A 240 11.35 -3.34 -10.49
C SER A 240 10.02 -3.97 -10.90
N PHE A 241 9.98 -4.74 -12.01
CA PHE A 241 8.78 -5.47 -12.42
C PHE A 241 8.64 -6.83 -11.74
N ALA A 242 9.67 -7.60 -11.74
CA ALA A 242 9.84 -8.83 -11.01
C ALA A 242 11.33 -9.19 -11.06
N ASP A 243 11.88 -9.51 -9.93
CA ASP A 243 13.18 -10.19 -9.93
C ASP A 243 12.96 -11.62 -10.46
N LEU A 244 13.90 -12.13 -11.26
CA LEU A 244 13.79 -13.48 -11.77
C LEU A 244 13.72 -14.46 -10.60
N ARG A 245 12.78 -15.41 -10.69
CA ARG A 245 12.72 -16.49 -9.72
C ARG A 245 13.96 -17.36 -9.87
N LEU A 246 14.42 -17.92 -8.75
CA LEU A 246 15.57 -18.82 -8.75
C LEU A 246 15.35 -20.02 -9.72
N SER A 247 14.09 -20.48 -9.85
CA SER A 247 13.67 -21.52 -10.80
C SER A 247 13.81 -21.13 -12.28
N ASP A 248 13.85 -19.84 -12.58
CA ASP A 248 13.90 -19.32 -13.95
C ASP A 248 15.34 -19.08 -14.41
N LEU A 249 16.33 -19.36 -13.53
CA LEU A 249 17.74 -19.24 -13.84
C LEU A 249 18.26 -20.52 -14.49
N PRO A 250 19.14 -20.42 -15.49
CA PRO A 250 19.76 -21.58 -16.14
C PRO A 250 20.58 -22.47 -15.17
N ASN A 251 21.03 -21.87 -14.06
CA ASN A 251 21.81 -22.53 -13.01
C ASN A 251 21.43 -21.93 -11.64
N PRO A 252 20.42 -22.48 -10.95
CA PRO A 252 19.88 -21.88 -9.73
C PRO A 252 20.84 -21.80 -8.54
N GLY A 253 22.04 -22.36 -8.63
CA GLY A 253 23.04 -22.27 -7.57
C GLY A 253 24.11 -21.19 -7.75
N THR A 254 24.11 -20.43 -8.86
CA THR A 254 25.28 -19.60 -9.22
C THR A 254 25.09 -18.10 -9.16
N SER A 255 23.88 -17.59 -9.07
CA SER A 255 23.66 -16.15 -8.91
C SER A 255 22.29 -15.85 -8.32
N LEU A 256 22.27 -15.21 -7.17
CA LEU A 256 21.07 -14.68 -6.52
C LEU A 256 20.74 -13.26 -6.98
N ASP A 257 21.66 -12.63 -7.72
CA ASP A 257 21.62 -11.21 -8.04
C ASP A 257 21.57 -11.01 -9.57
N THR A 258 20.42 -11.34 -10.15
CA THR A 258 20.21 -11.12 -11.59
C THR A 258 19.26 -9.94 -11.83
N PRO A 259 19.58 -9.07 -12.82
CA PRO A 259 18.68 -7.99 -13.19
C PRO A 259 17.29 -8.48 -13.54
N GLY A 260 16.26 -7.85 -12.98
CA GLY A 260 14.85 -8.10 -13.29
C GLY A 260 14.47 -7.67 -14.71
N LEU A 261 13.24 -7.99 -15.12
CA LEU A 261 12.77 -7.68 -16.48
C LEU A 261 12.75 -6.17 -16.77
N GLY A 262 12.51 -5.35 -15.77
CA GLY A 262 12.57 -3.89 -15.89
C GLY A 262 14.00 -3.39 -16.09
N GLU A 263 14.94 -3.87 -15.29
CA GLU A 263 16.35 -3.49 -15.39
C GLU A 263 16.96 -3.93 -16.73
N ARG A 264 16.55 -5.09 -17.25
CA ARG A 264 16.93 -5.57 -18.58
C ARG A 264 16.38 -4.73 -19.72
N ALA A 265 15.34 -3.93 -19.47
CA ALA A 265 14.84 -2.96 -20.44
C ALA A 265 15.74 -1.73 -20.55
N THR A 266 16.70 -1.54 -19.64
CA THR A 266 17.62 -0.39 -19.58
C THR A 266 16.88 0.96 -19.57
N HIS A 267 15.69 0.99 -18.99
CA HIS A 267 14.82 2.14 -18.94
C HIS A 267 14.30 2.32 -17.52
N PRO A 268 14.70 3.39 -16.80
CA PRO A 268 14.21 3.61 -15.43
C PRO A 268 12.71 3.93 -15.43
N PHE A 269 12.10 3.85 -14.25
CA PHE A 269 10.78 4.42 -14.04
C PHE A 269 10.88 5.93 -13.92
N TYR A 270 9.95 6.63 -14.53
CA TYR A 270 9.72 8.06 -14.35
C TYR A 270 8.38 8.25 -13.64
N GLN A 271 8.41 9.03 -12.57
CA GLN A 271 7.21 9.39 -11.84
C GLN A 271 7.17 10.88 -11.57
N SER A 272 5.97 11.44 -11.56
CA SER A 272 5.74 12.82 -11.19
C SER A 272 4.44 12.97 -10.40
N ARG A 273 4.34 14.00 -9.57
CA ARG A 273 3.12 14.37 -8.86
C ARG A 273 3.06 15.88 -8.70
N VAL A 274 1.84 16.41 -8.81
CA VAL A 274 1.50 17.77 -8.40
C VAL A 274 0.39 17.68 -7.37
N ALA A 275 0.53 18.39 -6.25
CA ALA A 275 -0.52 18.46 -5.24
C ALA A 275 -0.71 19.90 -4.77
N VAL A 276 -1.95 20.26 -4.48
CA VAL A 276 -2.33 21.54 -3.90
C VAL A 276 -2.88 21.28 -2.51
N SER A 277 -2.41 22.06 -1.54
CA SER A 277 -2.89 22.02 -0.15
C SER A 277 -3.41 23.38 0.26
N TYR A 278 -4.53 23.39 1.01
CA TYR A 278 -5.17 24.58 1.53
C TYR A 278 -5.66 24.32 2.98
N PRO A 279 -5.40 25.22 3.95
CA PRO A 279 -5.88 25.06 5.32
C PRO A 279 -7.42 25.05 5.36
N LEU A 280 -7.99 24.01 5.95
CA LEU A 280 -9.44 23.83 6.07
C LEU A 280 -9.76 23.07 7.36
N ASN A 281 -10.72 23.54 8.15
CA ASN A 281 -11.25 22.85 9.34
C ASN A 281 -10.17 22.41 10.36
N GLY A 282 -9.06 23.14 10.50
CA GLY A 282 -7.97 22.83 11.43
C GLY A 282 -7.00 21.75 10.93
N SER A 283 -7.04 21.42 9.63
CA SER A 283 -6.11 20.55 8.94
C SER A 283 -5.88 21.09 7.51
N ASN A 284 -5.28 20.31 6.63
CA ASN A 284 -5.11 20.67 5.23
C ASN A 284 -6.04 19.84 4.32
N LEU A 285 -6.84 20.55 3.51
CA LEU A 285 -7.37 19.98 2.27
C LEU A 285 -6.19 19.76 1.34
N THR A 286 -5.99 18.56 0.87
CA THR A 286 -4.97 18.25 -0.14
C THR A 286 -5.58 17.46 -1.28
N VAL A 287 -5.28 17.86 -2.51
CA VAL A 287 -5.63 17.12 -3.73
C VAL A 287 -4.38 17.03 -4.59
N GLY A 288 -4.05 15.82 -5.04
CA GLY A 288 -2.91 15.55 -5.87
C GLY A 288 -3.25 14.72 -7.10
N ALA A 289 -2.42 14.83 -8.11
CA ALA A 289 -2.44 14.00 -9.30
C ALA A 289 -1.02 13.51 -9.57
N SER A 290 -0.87 12.22 -9.85
CA SER A 290 0.43 11.59 -10.10
C SER A 290 0.41 10.73 -11.35
N GLY A 291 1.58 10.57 -11.97
CA GLY A 291 1.79 9.79 -13.17
C GLY A 291 3.02 8.90 -13.08
N HIS A 292 2.97 7.78 -13.77
CA HIS A 292 4.04 6.81 -13.89
C HIS A 292 4.22 6.38 -15.34
N TYR A 293 5.48 6.23 -15.74
CA TYR A 293 5.87 5.55 -16.97
C TYR A 293 7.09 4.66 -16.73
N GLY A 294 7.05 3.46 -17.28
CA GLY A 294 8.14 2.47 -17.20
C GLY A 294 8.10 1.48 -18.35
N ARG A 295 9.08 0.61 -18.39
CA ARG A 295 9.21 -0.42 -19.43
C ARG A 295 9.85 -1.67 -18.89
N GLU A 296 9.39 -2.84 -19.33
CA GLU A 296 10.00 -4.14 -19.07
C GLU A 296 10.38 -4.86 -20.36
N ARG A 297 11.40 -5.71 -20.30
CA ARG A 297 11.84 -6.56 -21.41
C ARG A 297 11.28 -7.97 -21.24
N ILE A 298 10.36 -8.35 -22.12
CA ILE A 298 9.71 -9.66 -22.09
C ILE A 298 10.29 -10.68 -23.07
N GLY A 299 11.27 -10.28 -23.87
CA GLY A 299 11.94 -11.14 -24.86
C GLY A 299 13.21 -10.48 -25.38
N ALA A 300 13.94 -11.15 -26.27
CA ALA A 300 15.20 -10.65 -26.80
C ALA A 300 15.10 -9.24 -27.39
N THR A 301 14.02 -9.00 -28.15
CA THR A 301 13.77 -7.72 -28.83
C THR A 301 12.43 -7.05 -28.43
N ARG A 302 11.66 -7.69 -27.51
CA ARG A 302 10.34 -7.20 -27.12
C ARG A 302 10.35 -6.52 -25.77
N THR A 303 9.73 -5.36 -25.71
CA THR A 303 9.45 -4.64 -24.47
C THR A 303 7.96 -4.35 -24.36
N LEU A 304 7.48 -4.20 -23.12
CA LEU A 304 6.14 -3.72 -22.81
C LEU A 304 6.23 -2.49 -21.90
N ASP A 305 5.39 -1.52 -22.18
CA ASP A 305 5.29 -0.33 -21.36
C ASP A 305 4.42 -0.58 -20.13
N SER A 306 4.76 0.07 -19.03
CA SER A 306 3.96 0.27 -17.84
C SER A 306 3.59 1.75 -17.75
N TRP A 307 2.35 2.06 -17.42
CA TRP A 307 1.94 3.42 -17.16
C TRP A 307 0.78 3.46 -16.16
N ALA A 308 0.70 4.54 -15.41
CA ALA A 308 -0.42 4.85 -14.53
C ALA A 308 -0.68 6.34 -14.45
N PHE A 309 -1.92 6.67 -14.17
CA PHE A 309 -2.37 7.96 -13.67
C PHE A 309 -3.16 7.73 -12.40
N ALA A 310 -2.90 8.52 -11.36
CA ALA A 310 -3.63 8.44 -10.10
C ALA A 310 -3.98 9.83 -9.58
N ILE A 311 -5.09 9.88 -8.83
CA ILE A 311 -5.54 11.05 -8.08
C ILE A 311 -5.61 10.66 -6.61
N ASP A 312 -5.05 11.50 -5.76
CA ASP A 312 -5.10 11.37 -4.30
C ASP A 312 -5.78 12.58 -3.67
N TYR A 313 -6.45 12.35 -2.54
CA TYR A 313 -7.14 13.41 -1.83
C TYR A 313 -7.20 13.15 -0.32
N ALA A 314 -7.13 14.26 0.44
CA ALA A 314 -7.42 14.28 1.87
C ALA A 314 -8.25 15.54 2.17
N VAL A 315 -9.51 15.34 2.55
CA VAL A 315 -10.51 16.40 2.75
C VAL A 315 -10.95 16.43 4.20
N PRO A 316 -10.51 17.40 5.02
CA PRO A 316 -11.02 17.57 6.37
C PRO A 316 -12.43 18.17 6.33
N LEU A 317 -13.45 17.29 6.29
CA LEU A 317 -14.86 17.68 6.26
C LEU A 317 -15.27 18.40 7.55
N HIS A 318 -14.68 18.00 8.66
CA HIS A 318 -14.86 18.59 9.98
C HIS A 318 -13.59 18.39 10.81
N ARG A 319 -13.39 19.11 11.90
CA ARG A 319 -12.23 18.93 12.81
C ARG A 319 -12.04 17.48 13.31
N ARG A 320 -13.11 16.70 13.32
CA ARG A 320 -13.13 15.28 13.75
C ARG A 320 -13.42 14.31 12.63
N LEU A 321 -13.58 14.78 11.40
CA LEU A 321 -13.94 13.95 10.26
C LEU A 321 -13.07 14.31 9.06
N THR A 322 -12.30 13.33 8.58
CA THR A 322 -11.49 13.47 7.37
C THR A 322 -11.89 12.39 6.39
N TRP A 323 -12.11 12.76 5.15
CA TRP A 323 -12.29 11.86 4.03
C TRP A 323 -11.04 11.85 3.18
N ARG A 324 -10.48 10.68 2.89
CA ARG A 324 -9.30 10.54 2.06
C ARG A 324 -9.33 9.31 1.19
N GLY A 325 -8.50 9.28 0.16
CA GLY A 325 -8.45 8.16 -0.75
C GLY A 325 -7.54 8.40 -1.93
N GLU A 326 -7.46 7.37 -2.77
CA GLU A 326 -6.76 7.37 -4.04
C GLU A 326 -7.52 6.58 -5.08
N ASN A 327 -7.43 7.00 -6.35
CA ASN A 327 -7.99 6.30 -7.48
C ASN A 327 -6.97 6.27 -8.62
N PHE A 328 -6.88 5.17 -9.32
CA PHE A 328 -5.92 5.00 -10.40
C PHE A 328 -6.52 4.34 -11.64
N VAL A 329 -5.85 4.56 -12.75
CA VAL A 329 -6.00 3.80 -13.99
C VAL A 329 -4.62 3.59 -14.59
N GLY A 330 -4.38 2.39 -15.15
CA GLY A 330 -3.09 2.13 -15.75
C GLY A 330 -3.01 0.78 -16.46
N SER A 331 -1.81 0.36 -16.76
CA SER A 331 -1.53 -0.90 -17.43
C SER A 331 -0.16 -1.42 -17.02
N ASN A 332 -0.07 -2.74 -16.80
CA ASN A 332 1.16 -3.42 -16.36
C ASN A 332 1.68 -2.87 -15.03
N LEU A 333 0.83 -2.93 -13.98
CA LEU A 333 1.05 -2.30 -12.69
C LEU A 333 1.61 -3.25 -11.60
N VAL A 334 2.17 -4.39 -11.99
CA VAL A 334 2.79 -5.37 -11.05
C VAL A 334 3.78 -4.74 -10.07
N PRO A 335 4.64 -3.78 -10.49
CA PRO A 335 5.57 -3.12 -9.57
C PRO A 335 4.92 -2.45 -8.36
N PHE A 336 3.65 -2.07 -8.50
CA PHE A 336 2.85 -1.37 -7.50
C PHE A 336 1.72 -2.26 -6.95
N GLN A 337 1.76 -3.57 -7.22
CA GLN A 337 0.74 -4.56 -6.88
C GLN A 337 -0.65 -4.34 -7.50
N GLY A 338 -0.77 -3.39 -8.44
CA GLY A 338 -1.98 -3.15 -9.19
C GLY A 338 -2.29 -4.25 -10.21
N GLY A 339 -3.53 -4.30 -10.67
CA GLY A 339 -4.03 -5.37 -11.51
C GLY A 339 -4.07 -6.72 -10.79
N ILE A 340 -4.18 -6.69 -9.46
CA ILE A 340 -4.12 -7.85 -8.56
C ILE A 340 -2.83 -8.65 -8.83
N ILE A 341 -1.67 -7.96 -8.87
CA ILE A 341 -0.34 -8.50 -9.21
C ILE A 341 -0.34 -9.22 -10.58
N GLN A 342 -1.03 -8.67 -11.58
CA GLN A 342 -1.03 -9.16 -12.96
C GLN A 342 -0.65 -8.03 -13.91
N GLY A 343 0.45 -8.16 -14.62
CA GLY A 343 0.92 -7.14 -15.58
C GLY A 343 0.77 -7.57 -17.03
N VAL A 344 1.07 -8.84 -17.32
CA VAL A 344 1.14 -9.38 -18.68
C VAL A 344 0.42 -10.71 -18.76
N ALA A 345 -0.46 -10.85 -19.74
CA ALA A 345 -1.04 -12.11 -20.14
C ALA A 345 -0.26 -12.70 -21.32
N VAL A 346 0.24 -13.92 -21.15
CA VAL A 346 0.96 -14.66 -22.20
C VAL A 346 -0.01 -15.61 -22.89
N LEU A 347 -0.29 -15.38 -24.17
CA LEU A 347 -1.18 -16.20 -24.96
C LEU A 347 -0.35 -17.18 -25.79
N GLN A 348 -0.57 -18.48 -25.55
CA GLN A 348 -0.08 -19.53 -26.43
C GLN A 348 -1.09 -19.78 -27.55
N VAL A 349 -0.62 -19.77 -28.78
CA VAL A 349 -1.42 -20.12 -29.94
C VAL A 349 -0.87 -21.44 -30.50
N GLY A 350 -1.58 -22.53 -30.24
CA GLY A 350 -1.16 -23.91 -30.61
C GLY A 350 -0.03 -24.45 -29.72
N ASN A 351 0.71 -25.44 -30.23
CA ASN A 351 1.87 -26.05 -29.53
C ASN A 351 3.18 -25.26 -29.69
N ALA A 352 3.11 -24.06 -30.18
CA ALA A 352 4.28 -23.22 -30.50
C ALA A 352 4.67 -22.28 -29.32
N THR A 353 5.87 -21.74 -29.42
CA THR A 353 6.39 -20.67 -28.56
C THR A 353 5.34 -19.57 -28.36
N PRO A 354 5.21 -18.95 -27.16
CA PRO A 354 4.27 -17.87 -26.92
C PRO A 354 4.41 -16.78 -27.97
N THR A 355 3.35 -16.51 -28.68
CA THR A 355 3.40 -15.61 -29.85
C THR A 355 2.81 -14.23 -29.54
N ARG A 356 2.02 -14.12 -28.48
CA ARG A 356 1.33 -12.89 -28.13
C ARG A 356 1.40 -12.58 -26.63
N PHE A 357 1.75 -11.33 -26.33
CA PHE A 357 1.77 -10.78 -24.99
C PHE A 357 0.82 -9.60 -24.92
N ASN A 358 -0.12 -9.62 -23.98
CA ASN A 358 -1.03 -8.50 -23.76
C ASN A 358 -0.71 -7.87 -22.40
N ARG A 359 -0.59 -6.54 -22.39
CA ARG A 359 -0.56 -5.78 -21.14
C ARG A 359 -1.93 -5.85 -20.47
N ILE A 360 -1.96 -6.13 -19.18
CA ILE A 360 -3.18 -6.10 -18.40
C ILE A 360 -3.40 -4.67 -17.95
N GLY A 361 -4.48 -4.05 -18.40
CA GLY A 361 -4.96 -2.76 -17.92
C GLY A 361 -5.81 -2.98 -16.67
N ALA A 362 -5.72 -2.07 -15.72
CA ALA A 362 -6.50 -2.09 -14.50
C ALA A 362 -6.94 -0.68 -14.11
N GLY A 363 -8.00 -0.59 -13.35
CA GLY A 363 -8.43 0.59 -12.64
C GLY A 363 -8.89 0.21 -11.26
N GLY A 364 -8.73 1.10 -10.31
CA GLY A 364 -9.09 0.83 -8.93
C GLY A 364 -8.89 2.03 -8.04
N GLY A 365 -9.02 1.79 -6.75
CA GLY A 365 -8.83 2.82 -5.75
C GLY A 365 -9.39 2.42 -4.41
N TRP A 366 -9.20 3.30 -3.46
CA TRP A 366 -9.74 3.17 -2.11
C TRP A 366 -10.24 4.51 -1.59
N SER A 367 -11.11 4.44 -0.60
CA SER A 367 -11.67 5.60 0.08
C SER A 367 -11.89 5.28 1.55
N GLU A 368 -11.51 6.19 2.44
CA GLU A 368 -11.54 6.02 3.88
C GLU A 368 -12.09 7.26 4.58
N LEU A 369 -12.93 7.06 5.59
CA LEU A 369 -13.35 8.04 6.55
C LEU A 369 -12.62 7.84 7.87
N ILE A 370 -11.98 8.88 8.37
CA ILE A 370 -11.32 8.96 9.68
C ILE A 370 -12.22 9.75 10.61
N ILE A 371 -12.68 9.10 11.68
CA ILE A 371 -13.63 9.69 12.65
C ILE A 371 -12.96 9.72 14.01
N LYS A 372 -12.60 10.93 14.49
CA LYS A 372 -12.07 11.15 15.82
C LYS A 372 -13.24 11.28 16.80
N ALA A 373 -13.56 10.21 17.52
CA ALA A 373 -14.74 10.18 18.39
C ALA A 373 -14.62 11.13 19.58
N THR A 374 -13.38 11.34 20.08
CA THR A 374 -13.08 12.23 21.20
C THR A 374 -12.09 13.33 20.78
N GLY A 375 -12.14 14.47 21.45
CA GLY A 375 -11.26 15.60 21.15
C GLY A 375 -9.78 15.38 21.49
N ASP A 376 -9.48 14.35 22.30
CA ASP A 376 -8.13 13.96 22.72
C ASP A 376 -7.43 13.00 21.76
N ASN A 377 -8.07 12.67 20.61
CA ASN A 377 -7.59 11.70 19.62
C ASN A 377 -7.27 10.29 20.19
N LYS A 378 -7.86 9.93 21.34
CA LYS A 378 -7.64 8.61 21.95
C LYS A 378 -8.50 7.52 21.31
N ASN A 379 -9.62 7.91 20.72
CA ASN A 379 -10.57 7.00 20.08
C ASN A 379 -10.80 7.43 18.64
N ILE A 380 -10.35 6.60 17.69
CA ILE A 380 -10.44 6.89 16.27
C ILE A 380 -11.03 5.69 15.56
N PHE A 381 -12.01 5.94 14.69
CA PHE A 381 -12.58 4.94 13.79
C PHE A 381 -12.11 5.21 12.36
N TYR A 382 -11.83 4.15 11.62
CA TYR A 382 -11.51 4.16 10.21
C TYR A 382 -12.49 3.26 9.49
N LEU A 383 -13.20 3.80 8.50
CA LEU A 383 -14.19 3.07 7.72
C LEU A 383 -13.83 3.24 6.24
N GLY A 384 -13.70 2.16 5.51
CA GLY A 384 -13.32 2.30 4.12
C GLY A 384 -13.74 1.17 3.21
N VAL A 385 -13.57 1.42 1.92
CA VAL A 385 -13.82 0.50 0.82
C VAL A 385 -12.74 0.63 -0.23
N SER A 386 -12.47 -0.46 -0.94
CA SER A 386 -11.50 -0.46 -2.04
C SER A 386 -11.82 -1.51 -3.09
N GLU A 387 -11.24 -1.33 -4.29
CA GLU A 387 -11.38 -2.27 -5.40
C GLU A 387 -10.22 -2.15 -6.38
N ASP A 388 -9.72 -3.28 -6.87
CA ASP A 388 -8.87 -3.41 -8.06
C ASP A 388 -9.61 -4.25 -9.09
N ASP A 389 -9.81 -3.67 -10.29
CA ASP A 389 -10.61 -4.25 -11.38
C ASP A 389 -9.79 -4.30 -12.69
N PRO A 390 -9.00 -5.37 -12.88
CA PRO A 390 -8.34 -5.63 -14.15
C PRO A 390 -9.34 -5.81 -15.29
N ARG A 391 -9.00 -5.30 -16.47
CA ARG A 391 -9.88 -5.39 -17.64
C ARG A 391 -10.02 -6.83 -18.11
N ASP A 392 -11.21 -7.40 -18.02
CA ASP A 392 -11.54 -8.79 -18.36
C ASP A 392 -11.00 -9.24 -19.71
N LYS A 393 -11.07 -8.39 -20.75
CA LYS A 393 -10.59 -8.69 -22.10
C LYS A 393 -9.07 -8.89 -22.21
N HIS A 394 -8.33 -8.46 -21.20
CA HIS A 394 -6.87 -8.61 -21.15
C HIS A 394 -6.42 -9.84 -20.35
N LEU A 395 -7.33 -10.47 -19.60
CA LEU A 395 -7.03 -11.59 -18.71
C LEU A 395 -7.02 -12.91 -19.44
N LEU A 396 -6.21 -13.85 -18.92
CA LEU A 396 -6.26 -15.25 -19.35
C LEU A 396 -7.54 -15.91 -18.85
N THR A 397 -8.11 -16.74 -19.72
CA THR A 397 -9.26 -17.56 -19.39
C THR A 397 -8.86 -18.63 -18.36
N GLY A 398 -9.67 -18.78 -17.32
CA GLY A 398 -9.53 -19.81 -16.28
C GLY A 398 -8.54 -19.51 -15.15
N SER A 399 -7.66 -18.54 -15.30
CA SER A 399 -6.66 -18.20 -14.27
C SER A 399 -6.54 -16.70 -13.95
N GLY A 400 -7.13 -15.83 -14.78
CA GLY A 400 -7.07 -14.39 -14.58
C GLY A 400 -7.83 -13.95 -13.32
N ARG A 401 -7.19 -13.15 -12.47
CA ARG A 401 -7.83 -12.49 -11.32
C ARG A 401 -8.58 -11.27 -11.85
N SER A 402 -9.91 -11.29 -11.77
CA SER A 402 -10.74 -10.30 -12.45
C SER A 402 -11.28 -9.20 -11.54
N ARG A 403 -11.29 -9.43 -10.23
CA ARG A 403 -11.72 -8.42 -9.26
C ARG A 403 -11.24 -8.78 -7.88
N ASN A 404 -10.74 -7.79 -7.14
CA ASN A 404 -10.50 -7.89 -5.72
C ASN A 404 -11.04 -6.64 -5.04
N ALA A 405 -12.04 -6.79 -4.21
CA ALA A 405 -12.68 -5.69 -3.49
C ALA A 405 -12.70 -5.98 -2.00
N MET A 406 -12.63 -4.94 -1.19
CA MET A 406 -12.77 -5.06 0.25
C MET A 406 -13.49 -3.88 0.88
N ALA A 407 -14.06 -4.14 2.05
CA ALA A 407 -14.53 -3.13 2.99
C ALA A 407 -13.88 -3.37 4.35
N TRP A 408 -13.63 -2.31 5.11
CA TRP A 408 -13.08 -2.42 6.45
C TRP A 408 -13.70 -1.44 7.43
N ALA A 409 -13.61 -1.83 8.70
CA ALA A 409 -13.93 -0.98 9.83
C ALA A 409 -12.89 -1.25 10.93
N SER A 410 -12.20 -0.20 11.37
CA SER A 410 -11.16 -0.30 12.40
C SER A 410 -11.46 0.68 13.53
N TYR A 411 -11.19 0.25 14.76
CA TYR A 411 -11.26 1.09 15.95
C TYR A 411 -9.91 1.08 16.65
N PHE A 412 -9.31 2.26 16.80
CA PHE A 412 -8.05 2.47 17.49
C PHE A 412 -8.30 3.12 18.84
N ARG A 413 -7.73 2.53 19.88
CA ARG A 413 -7.75 3.05 21.25
C ARG A 413 -6.33 3.30 21.72
N ARG A 414 -5.99 4.56 21.94
CA ARG A 414 -4.75 4.94 22.60
C ARG A 414 -4.89 4.68 24.09
N LEU A 415 -4.16 3.69 24.61
CA LEU A 415 -4.19 3.29 26.02
C LEU A 415 -3.25 4.16 26.86
N SER A 416 -2.11 4.53 26.31
CA SER A 416 -1.14 5.48 26.88
C SER A 416 -0.46 6.24 25.75
N ASP A 417 0.50 7.08 26.06
CA ASP A 417 1.26 7.84 25.04
C ASP A 417 2.05 6.92 24.10
N ASN A 418 2.39 5.72 24.57
CA ASN A 418 3.21 4.76 23.84
C ASN A 418 2.46 3.50 23.41
N VAL A 419 1.23 3.28 23.91
CA VAL A 419 0.49 2.03 23.67
C VAL A 419 -0.83 2.31 22.96
N THR A 420 -1.02 1.65 21.84
CA THR A 420 -2.26 1.67 21.08
C THR A 420 -2.77 0.25 20.88
N ALA A 421 -4.05 0.03 21.13
CA ALA A 421 -4.77 -1.18 20.75
C ALA A 421 -5.67 -0.87 19.55
N ALA A 422 -5.82 -1.81 18.64
CA ALA A 422 -6.75 -1.69 17.52
C ALA A 422 -7.54 -2.99 17.30
N LEU A 423 -8.81 -2.81 16.97
CA LEU A 423 -9.67 -3.88 16.44
C LEU A 423 -9.98 -3.52 14.99
N GLU A 424 -9.83 -4.46 14.10
CA GLU A 424 -10.13 -4.28 12.68
C GLU A 424 -10.94 -5.47 12.16
N TRP A 425 -12.00 -5.18 11.44
CA TRP A 425 -12.73 -6.13 10.62
C TRP A 425 -12.54 -5.75 9.16
N SER A 426 -12.29 -6.75 8.30
CA SER A 426 -12.27 -6.58 6.86
C SER A 426 -13.03 -7.70 6.16
N ASN A 427 -13.80 -7.34 5.14
CA ASN A 427 -14.50 -8.27 4.25
C ASN A 427 -13.86 -8.22 2.87
N TRP A 428 -13.37 -9.36 2.41
CA TRP A 428 -12.69 -9.53 1.13
C TRP A 428 -13.59 -10.24 0.14
N GLN A 429 -13.68 -9.74 -1.08
CA GLN A 429 -14.46 -10.31 -2.18
C GLN A 429 -13.58 -10.46 -3.41
N PHE A 430 -13.23 -11.68 -3.75
CA PHE A 430 -12.34 -12.00 -4.84
C PHE A 430 -13.04 -12.76 -5.96
N LYS A 431 -12.69 -12.46 -7.22
CA LYS A 431 -13.23 -13.11 -8.40
C LYS A 431 -12.14 -13.45 -9.40
N THR A 432 -12.31 -14.59 -10.05
CA THR A 432 -11.48 -15.00 -11.19
C THR A 432 -12.31 -15.07 -12.46
N ARG A 433 -11.62 -15.07 -13.62
CA ARG A 433 -12.26 -15.25 -14.91
C ARG A 433 -12.44 -16.74 -15.20
N GLY A 434 -13.67 -17.17 -15.50
CA GLY A 434 -14.03 -18.54 -15.68
C GLY A 434 -13.79 -19.10 -17.08
N PHE A 435 -13.95 -20.44 -17.19
CA PHE A 435 -14.09 -21.14 -18.45
C PHE A 435 -15.56 -21.30 -18.82
N VAL A 436 -15.89 -21.13 -20.11
CA VAL A 436 -17.09 -21.67 -20.73
C VAL A 436 -16.67 -22.82 -21.60
N GLY A 437 -17.44 -23.89 -21.63
CA GLY A 437 -17.16 -25.07 -22.46
C GLY A 437 -16.82 -24.72 -23.92
N GLY A 438 -15.84 -25.36 -24.52
CA GLY A 438 -15.34 -25.07 -25.85
C GLY A 438 -14.20 -24.05 -25.95
N GLY A 439 -13.57 -23.66 -24.85
CA GLY A 439 -12.40 -22.77 -24.85
C GLY A 439 -12.77 -21.29 -24.92
N VAL A 440 -14.04 -20.94 -24.87
CA VAL A 440 -14.51 -19.55 -24.81
C VAL A 440 -14.49 -19.06 -23.37
N ALA A 441 -13.94 -17.86 -23.14
CA ALA A 441 -13.89 -17.24 -21.83
C ALA A 441 -15.31 -16.97 -21.28
N GLY A 442 -15.63 -17.58 -20.15
CA GLY A 442 -16.84 -17.26 -19.41
C GLY A 442 -16.68 -15.98 -18.59
N PRO A 443 -17.79 -15.30 -18.26
CA PRO A 443 -17.75 -14.04 -17.51
C PRO A 443 -17.32 -14.22 -16.05
N GLN A 444 -17.42 -15.42 -15.49
CA GLN A 444 -17.13 -15.68 -14.07
C GLN A 444 -16.42 -17.02 -13.88
N GLY A 445 -15.38 -17.01 -13.07
CA GLY A 445 -14.69 -18.17 -12.52
C GLY A 445 -14.99 -18.33 -11.03
N PRO A 446 -14.26 -19.21 -10.35
CA PRO A 446 -14.35 -19.35 -8.90
C PRO A 446 -14.18 -18.02 -8.20
N SER A 447 -15.01 -17.77 -7.18
CA SER A 447 -14.97 -16.59 -6.33
C SER A 447 -14.70 -17.00 -4.88
N GLY A 448 -14.12 -16.10 -4.10
CA GLY A 448 -13.90 -16.25 -2.68
C GLY A 448 -14.43 -15.04 -1.91
N THR A 449 -14.88 -15.29 -0.69
CA THR A 449 -15.24 -14.25 0.28
C THR A 449 -14.62 -14.63 1.62
N ALA A 450 -14.01 -13.66 2.31
CA ALA A 450 -13.44 -13.88 3.63
C ALA A 450 -13.76 -12.69 4.53
N ASN A 451 -14.16 -12.97 5.77
CA ASN A 451 -14.15 -12.01 6.86
C ASN A 451 -12.91 -12.25 7.73
N VAL A 452 -12.17 -11.20 7.95
CA VAL A 452 -10.95 -11.25 8.78
C VAL A 452 -11.12 -10.29 9.94
N PHE A 453 -10.88 -10.77 11.15
CA PHE A 453 -10.90 -9.99 12.39
C PHE A 453 -9.48 -9.94 12.95
N ASN A 454 -9.00 -8.74 13.20
CA ASN A 454 -7.66 -8.50 13.73
C ASN A 454 -7.74 -7.76 15.07
N LEU A 455 -6.94 -8.22 16.03
CA LEU A 455 -6.54 -7.48 17.22
C LEU A 455 -5.08 -7.12 17.09
N ALA A 456 -4.76 -5.84 17.18
CA ALA A 456 -3.38 -5.33 17.16
C ALA A 456 -3.04 -4.64 18.48
N LEU A 457 -1.86 -4.91 19.02
CA LEU A 457 -1.28 -4.23 20.15
C LEU A 457 0.07 -3.66 19.74
N ALA A 458 0.19 -2.34 19.77
CA ALA A 458 1.37 -1.60 19.36
C ALA A 458 1.99 -0.84 20.52
N TYR A 459 3.28 -1.05 20.77
CA TYR A 459 4.11 -0.24 21.64
C TYR A 459 5.09 0.58 20.80
N GLN A 460 5.05 1.90 20.97
CA GLN A 460 5.88 2.85 20.23
C GLN A 460 6.90 3.50 21.15
N PHE A 461 8.12 3.74 20.65
CA PHE A 461 9.20 4.40 21.37
C PHE A 461 10.01 5.33 20.48
#